data_361b2ca216bd96c3a7c26b9057837b69
#
_entry.id   361b2ca216bd96c3a7c26b9057837b69
#
_cell.length_a   1.000
_cell.length_b   1.000
_cell.length_c   1.000
_cell.angle_alpha   90.00
_cell.angle_beta   90.00
_cell.angle_gamma   90.00
#
_symmetry.space_group_name_H-M   'P 1'
#
loop_
_entity.id
_entity.type
_entity.pdbx_description
1 polymer ?
#
loop_
_entity_poly.entity_id
_entity_poly.type
_entity_poly.pdbx_seq_one_letter_code
_entity_poly.pdbx_strand_id
1 'polypeptide(L)'
;AVMYYLMQGTPYIYMGQELGLTNTCFNSIDEYRDIAAKNDYSVMLSRGFSKEDALRLLNLTSRDNSRTPFPWNENGGFTTSKPWIKYNQDISFINVESEKKDPDSILNFYKKLIALRKNSDTLIYGSFKLLEEDDESLFVYSRTLGDEKYLVVVNMSEDIRQYKTEGKVVLSNYDDSTDELRSWEAK
;
A
#
# COMPACT_ATOMS: atom_id res chain seq x y z
N ALA A 1 1.13 4.86 0.87
CA ALA A 1 0.18 5.69 0.09
C ALA A 1 0.69 7.12 -0.06
N VAL A 2 0.95 7.87 1.02
CA VAL A 2 1.39 9.28 1.00
C VAL A 2 2.54 9.51 0.03
N MET A 3 3.58 8.68 0.10
CA MET A 3 4.78 8.77 -0.72
C MET A 3 4.48 8.96 -2.20
N TYR A 4 3.74 8.04 -2.80
CA TYR A 4 3.54 8.05 -4.27
C TYR A 4 2.31 8.86 -4.70
N TYR A 5 1.26 8.92 -3.86
CA TYR A 5 -0.01 9.55 -4.27
C TYR A 5 0.10 11.07 -4.39
N LEU A 6 1.00 11.72 -3.63
CA LEU A 6 1.23 13.16 -3.66
C LEU A 6 2.34 13.57 -4.64
N MET A 7 3.02 12.64 -5.29
CA MET A 7 4.01 12.93 -6.33
C MET A 7 3.38 13.64 -7.54
N GLN A 8 4.22 14.24 -8.37
CA GLN A 8 3.80 14.80 -9.66
C GLN A 8 3.40 13.68 -10.62
N GLY A 9 2.36 13.90 -11.40
CA GLY A 9 1.82 12.93 -12.35
C GLY A 9 0.44 12.42 -11.95
N THR A 10 -0.06 11.42 -12.65
CA THR A 10 -1.37 10.80 -12.40
C THR A 10 -1.20 9.62 -11.46
N PRO A 11 -1.71 9.69 -10.23
CA PRO A 11 -1.64 8.57 -9.30
C PRO A 11 -2.66 7.50 -9.68
N TYR A 12 -2.28 6.25 -9.51
CA TYR A 12 -3.15 5.10 -9.67
C TYR A 12 -3.29 4.38 -8.32
N ILE A 13 -4.49 3.93 -8.01
CA ILE A 13 -4.77 3.06 -6.87
C ILE A 13 -5.20 1.72 -7.46
N TYR A 14 -4.44 0.66 -7.18
CA TYR A 14 -4.83 -0.68 -7.55
C TYR A 14 -5.84 -1.23 -6.54
N MET A 15 -6.84 -1.98 -7.02
CA MET A 15 -7.89 -2.52 -6.15
C MET A 15 -7.31 -3.31 -4.98
N GLY A 16 -7.75 -2.99 -3.77
CA GLY A 16 -7.29 -3.59 -2.52
C GLY A 16 -6.18 -2.83 -1.81
N GLN A 17 -5.44 -1.93 -2.49
CA GLN A 17 -4.48 -1.04 -1.83
C GLN A 17 -5.16 -0.15 -0.80
N GLU A 18 -6.36 0.36 -1.13
CA GLU A 18 -7.17 1.22 -0.28
C GLU A 18 -7.72 0.51 0.96
N LEU A 19 -7.64 -0.82 0.99
CA LEU A 19 -8.00 -1.64 2.15
C LEU A 19 -6.77 -2.26 2.83
N GLY A 20 -5.56 -2.05 2.30
CA GLY A 20 -4.38 -2.71 2.82
C GLY A 20 -4.42 -4.23 2.70
N LEU A 21 -5.01 -4.77 1.62
CA LEU A 21 -5.08 -6.21 1.41
C LEU A 21 -3.69 -6.84 1.43
N THR A 22 -3.57 -7.89 2.22
CA THR A 22 -2.36 -8.69 2.35
C THR A 22 -2.27 -9.78 1.26
N ASN A 23 -1.12 -10.43 1.14
CA ASN A 23 -0.98 -11.59 0.26
C ASN A 23 -1.86 -12.75 0.74
N THR A 24 -2.43 -13.49 -0.22
CA THR A 24 -3.25 -14.65 0.06
C THR A 24 -2.37 -15.89 0.31
N CYS A 25 -2.69 -16.65 1.35
CA CYS A 25 -1.98 -17.87 1.69
C CYS A 25 -2.55 -19.05 0.89
N PHE A 26 -1.87 -19.47 -0.19
CA PHE A 26 -2.22 -20.66 -0.95
C PHE A 26 -1.51 -21.88 -0.37
N ASN A 27 -2.25 -22.99 -0.19
CA ASN A 27 -1.75 -24.19 0.47
C ASN A 27 -1.22 -25.25 -0.51
N SER A 28 -1.59 -25.14 -1.78
CA SER A 28 -1.09 -26.02 -2.83
C SER A 28 -0.96 -25.31 -4.17
N ILE A 29 -0.13 -25.85 -5.06
CA ILE A 29 0.04 -25.32 -6.42
C ILE A 29 -1.26 -25.38 -7.24
N ASP A 30 -2.18 -26.26 -6.91
CA ASP A 30 -3.46 -26.39 -7.61
C ASP A 30 -4.42 -25.21 -7.37
N GLU A 31 -4.20 -24.48 -6.29
CA GLU A 31 -4.97 -23.27 -5.97
C GLU A 31 -4.57 -22.07 -6.85
N TYR A 32 -3.34 -22.08 -7.37
CA TYR A 32 -2.86 -21.01 -8.24
C TYR A 32 -3.52 -21.04 -9.62
N ARG A 33 -3.79 -19.87 -10.16
CA ARG A 33 -4.32 -19.66 -11.52
C ARG A 33 -3.27 -19.11 -12.47
N ASP A 34 -2.27 -18.41 -11.94
CA ASP A 34 -1.16 -17.87 -12.72
C ASP A 34 -0.29 -19.00 -13.30
N ILE A 35 -0.20 -19.05 -14.63
CA ILE A 35 0.65 -20.03 -15.33
C ILE A 35 2.13 -19.82 -14.98
N ALA A 36 2.56 -18.55 -14.82
CA ALA A 36 3.94 -18.27 -14.42
C ALA A 36 4.25 -18.90 -13.06
N ALA A 37 3.37 -18.76 -12.06
CA ALA A 37 3.55 -19.40 -10.75
C ALA A 37 3.67 -20.93 -10.85
N LYS A 38 2.85 -21.57 -11.70
CA LYS A 38 2.94 -23.04 -11.93
C LYS A 38 4.25 -23.46 -12.59
N ASN A 39 4.73 -22.67 -13.55
CA ASN A 39 6.01 -22.91 -14.21
C ASN A 39 7.17 -22.72 -13.23
N ASP A 40 7.16 -21.63 -12.47
CA ASP A 40 8.19 -21.30 -11.47
C ASP A 40 8.25 -22.39 -10.38
N TYR A 41 7.09 -22.91 -9.93
CA TYR A 41 7.03 -24.03 -9.02
C TYR A 41 7.77 -25.26 -9.56
N SER A 42 7.49 -25.64 -10.81
CA SER A 42 8.12 -26.77 -11.46
C SER A 42 9.64 -26.58 -11.60
N VAL A 43 10.07 -25.37 -11.94
CA VAL A 43 11.50 -25.01 -12.03
C VAL A 43 12.17 -25.08 -10.67
N MET A 44 11.54 -24.54 -9.61
CA MET A 44 12.08 -24.62 -8.25
C MET A 44 12.26 -26.05 -7.79
N LEU A 45 11.28 -26.93 -8.00
CA LEU A 45 11.40 -28.36 -7.67
C LEU A 45 12.53 -29.03 -8.44
N SER A 46 12.70 -28.73 -9.74
CA SER A 46 13.80 -29.27 -10.54
C SER A 46 15.19 -28.81 -10.06
N ARG A 47 15.26 -27.70 -9.37
CA ARG A 47 16.47 -27.16 -8.74
C ARG A 47 16.68 -27.62 -7.29
N GLY A 48 15.82 -28.53 -6.80
CA GLY A 48 15.97 -29.15 -5.48
C GLY A 48 15.30 -28.40 -4.33
N PHE A 49 14.47 -27.42 -4.60
CA PHE A 49 13.65 -26.78 -3.55
C PHE A 49 12.62 -27.78 -3.01
N SER A 50 12.33 -27.72 -1.73
CA SER A 50 11.18 -28.42 -1.16
C SER A 50 9.87 -27.86 -1.70
N LYS A 51 8.78 -28.64 -1.64
CA LYS A 51 7.44 -28.15 -2.01
C LYS A 51 7.00 -26.98 -1.14
N GLU A 52 7.33 -27.06 0.14
CA GLU A 52 7.04 -26.05 1.15
C GLU A 52 7.75 -24.74 0.86
N ASP A 53 9.05 -24.77 0.54
CA ASP A 53 9.80 -23.57 0.21
C ASP A 53 9.33 -22.94 -1.10
N ALA A 54 9.06 -23.76 -2.11
CA ALA A 54 8.54 -23.27 -3.37
C ALA A 54 7.17 -22.58 -3.19
N LEU A 55 6.25 -23.17 -2.42
CA LEU A 55 4.96 -22.54 -2.10
C LEU A 55 5.14 -21.25 -1.27
N ARG A 56 6.02 -21.26 -0.29
CA ARG A 56 6.32 -20.06 0.52
C ARG A 56 6.78 -18.90 -0.36
N LEU A 57 7.68 -19.15 -1.30
CA LEU A 57 8.15 -18.10 -2.23
C LEU A 57 7.03 -17.63 -3.17
N LEU A 58 6.20 -18.54 -3.69
CA LEU A 58 5.08 -18.18 -4.55
C LEU A 58 4.01 -17.35 -3.80
N ASN A 59 3.74 -17.67 -2.53
CA ASN A 59 2.83 -16.89 -1.70
C ASN A 59 3.31 -15.44 -1.52
N LEU A 60 4.61 -15.18 -1.59
CA LEU A 60 5.17 -13.82 -1.52
C LEU A 60 5.13 -13.11 -2.87
N THR A 61 5.26 -13.82 -4.00
CA THR A 61 5.61 -13.20 -5.28
C THR A 61 4.58 -13.39 -6.40
N SER A 62 3.61 -14.30 -6.25
CA SER A 62 2.64 -14.61 -7.31
C SER A 62 1.71 -13.43 -7.58
N ARG A 63 1.44 -13.18 -8.87
CA ARG A 63 0.44 -12.22 -9.32
C ARG A 63 -0.98 -12.57 -8.90
N ASP A 64 -1.25 -13.82 -8.50
CA ASP A 64 -2.57 -14.20 -7.98
C ASP A 64 -2.94 -13.48 -6.69
N ASN A 65 -1.96 -13.01 -5.92
CA ASN A 65 -2.18 -12.16 -4.75
C ASN A 65 -2.96 -10.87 -5.07
N SER A 66 -2.70 -10.28 -6.24
CA SER A 66 -3.38 -9.08 -6.69
C SER A 66 -4.67 -9.34 -7.50
N ARG A 67 -5.10 -10.60 -7.61
CA ARG A 67 -6.29 -11.01 -8.37
C ARG A 67 -7.38 -11.64 -7.51
N THR A 68 -7.19 -11.62 -6.20
CA THR A 68 -8.19 -12.14 -5.25
C THR A 68 -9.48 -11.33 -5.34
N PRO A 69 -10.65 -11.94 -5.09
CA PRO A 69 -11.91 -11.22 -5.13
C PRO A 69 -11.90 -10.08 -4.10
N PHE A 70 -12.41 -8.92 -4.51
CA PHE A 70 -12.45 -7.74 -3.66
C PHE A 70 -13.43 -7.93 -2.49
N PRO A 71 -13.00 -7.75 -1.22
CA PRO A 71 -13.83 -8.04 -0.07
C PRO A 71 -14.74 -6.86 0.28
N TRP A 72 -16.03 -6.99 -0.02
CA TRP A 72 -17.03 -6.00 0.33
C TRP A 72 -17.48 -6.08 1.81
N ASN A 73 -17.49 -7.30 2.36
CA ASN A 73 -17.86 -7.58 3.76
C ASN A 73 -17.09 -8.81 4.28
N GLU A 74 -17.31 -9.17 5.53
CA GLU A 74 -16.65 -10.30 6.22
C GLU A 74 -16.82 -11.66 5.52
N ASN A 75 -17.84 -11.84 4.70
CA ASN A 75 -18.12 -13.05 3.92
C ASN A 75 -17.63 -12.93 2.46
N GLY A 76 -16.93 -11.84 2.15
CA GLY A 76 -16.43 -11.50 0.82
C GLY A 76 -17.36 -10.60 0.04
N GLY A 77 -18.60 -11.02 -0.24
CA GLY A 77 -19.63 -10.21 -0.90
C GLY A 77 -19.41 -9.92 -2.40
N PHE A 78 -18.34 -10.46 -3.00
CA PHE A 78 -18.04 -10.26 -4.42
C PHE A 78 -18.90 -11.14 -5.33
N THR A 79 -19.19 -12.36 -4.89
CA THR A 79 -19.96 -13.36 -5.67
C THR A 79 -20.80 -14.22 -4.73
N THR A 80 -21.92 -14.71 -5.26
CA THR A 80 -22.78 -15.73 -4.61
C THR A 80 -22.34 -17.16 -4.96
N SER A 81 -21.39 -17.33 -5.85
CA SER A 81 -20.83 -18.62 -6.29
C SER A 81 -19.38 -18.76 -5.84
N LYS A 82 -18.80 -19.95 -6.03
CA LYS A 82 -17.37 -20.17 -5.77
C LYS A 82 -16.54 -19.21 -6.64
N PRO A 83 -15.69 -18.36 -6.06
CA PRO A 83 -14.87 -17.45 -6.83
C PRO A 83 -13.79 -18.18 -7.62
N TRP A 84 -13.31 -17.55 -8.68
CA TRP A 84 -12.23 -18.09 -9.53
C TRP A 84 -10.92 -18.29 -8.78
N ILE A 85 -10.54 -17.30 -7.93
CA ILE A 85 -9.47 -17.40 -6.93
C ILE A 85 -10.13 -17.24 -5.55
N LYS A 86 -9.63 -17.92 -4.54
CA LYS A 86 -10.16 -17.80 -3.19
C LYS A 86 -9.97 -16.38 -2.64
N TYR A 87 -10.81 -15.99 -1.70
CA TYR A 87 -10.63 -14.76 -0.94
C TYR A 87 -9.34 -14.81 -0.12
N ASN A 88 -8.81 -13.62 0.18
CA ASN A 88 -7.78 -13.44 1.19
C ASN A 88 -8.28 -13.95 2.55
N GLN A 89 -7.39 -14.53 3.36
CA GLN A 89 -7.72 -15.09 4.68
C GLN A 89 -8.17 -14.02 5.69
N ASP A 90 -7.79 -12.75 5.47
CA ASP A 90 -8.00 -11.65 6.41
C ASP A 90 -9.32 -10.89 6.17
N ILE A 91 -10.19 -11.36 5.28
CA ILE A 91 -11.45 -10.67 4.91
C ILE A 91 -12.42 -10.46 6.08
N SER A 92 -12.28 -11.20 7.17
CA SER A 92 -13.10 -11.00 8.36
C SER A 92 -12.92 -9.62 9.01
N PHE A 93 -11.77 -8.98 8.80
CA PHE A 93 -11.46 -7.63 9.31
C PHE A 93 -10.96 -6.68 8.22
N ILE A 94 -10.30 -7.15 7.14
CA ILE A 94 -9.93 -6.32 5.98
C ILE A 94 -11.04 -6.41 4.94
N ASN A 95 -12.01 -5.53 5.02
CA ASN A 95 -13.12 -5.43 4.07
C ASN A 95 -13.76 -4.04 4.11
N VAL A 96 -14.48 -3.68 3.04
CA VAL A 96 -15.07 -2.35 2.90
C VAL A 96 -16.04 -2.00 4.02
N GLU A 97 -16.86 -2.96 4.45
CA GLU A 97 -17.87 -2.70 5.48
C GLU A 97 -17.25 -2.42 6.85
N SER A 98 -16.23 -3.16 7.24
CA SER A 98 -15.49 -2.96 8.49
C SER A 98 -14.71 -1.65 8.46
N GLU A 99 -13.96 -1.39 7.38
CA GLU A 99 -13.14 -0.19 7.29
C GLU A 99 -13.95 1.10 7.15
N LYS A 100 -15.15 1.07 6.57
CA LYS A 100 -16.04 2.23 6.59
C LYS A 100 -16.46 2.66 7.98
N LYS A 101 -16.51 1.73 8.94
CA LYS A 101 -16.91 1.99 10.32
C LYS A 101 -15.77 2.51 11.19
N ASP A 102 -14.53 2.23 10.80
CA ASP A 102 -13.33 2.65 11.51
C ASP A 102 -12.80 3.97 10.91
N PRO A 103 -12.84 5.09 11.66
CA PRO A 103 -12.36 6.40 11.18
C PRO A 103 -10.85 6.41 10.88
N ASP A 104 -10.08 5.49 11.47
CA ASP A 104 -8.62 5.41 11.36
C ASP A 104 -8.17 4.30 10.41
N SER A 105 -9.12 3.68 9.71
CA SER A 105 -8.84 2.66 8.70
C SER A 105 -8.03 3.18 7.51
N ILE A 106 -7.38 2.25 6.83
CA ILE A 106 -6.64 2.53 5.58
C ILE A 106 -7.58 3.16 4.53
N LEU A 107 -8.81 2.64 4.39
CA LEU A 107 -9.82 3.19 3.47
C LEU A 107 -10.14 4.66 3.77
N ASN A 108 -10.36 5.01 5.04
CA ASN A 108 -10.67 6.37 5.42
C ASN A 108 -9.45 7.28 5.33
N PHE A 109 -8.25 6.76 5.55
CA PHE A 109 -7.01 7.49 5.27
C PHE A 109 -6.85 7.80 3.77
N TYR A 110 -7.10 6.83 2.87
CA TYR A 110 -7.09 7.08 1.42
C TYR A 110 -8.11 8.15 0.99
N LYS A 111 -9.29 8.18 1.59
CA LYS A 111 -10.27 9.24 1.32
C LYS A 111 -9.74 10.63 1.71
N LYS A 112 -9.10 10.74 2.88
CA LYS A 112 -8.45 11.99 3.34
C LYS A 112 -7.34 12.41 2.36
N LEU A 113 -6.49 11.47 1.96
CA LEU A 113 -5.38 11.68 1.02
C LEU A 113 -5.86 12.14 -0.37
N ILE A 114 -6.90 11.47 -0.90
CA ILE A 114 -7.53 11.83 -2.18
C ILE A 114 -8.15 13.23 -2.10
N ALA A 115 -8.86 13.53 -1.02
CA ALA A 115 -9.46 14.85 -0.81
C ALA A 115 -8.40 15.95 -0.72
N LEU A 116 -7.31 15.72 0.01
CA LEU A 116 -6.19 16.66 0.10
C LEU A 116 -5.64 16.99 -1.29
N ARG A 117 -5.31 15.97 -2.09
CA ARG A 117 -4.78 16.19 -3.44
C ARG A 117 -5.79 16.90 -4.36
N LYS A 118 -7.06 16.47 -4.36
CA LYS A 118 -8.09 17.07 -5.23
C LYS A 118 -8.38 18.54 -4.95
N ASN A 119 -8.16 18.98 -3.71
CA ASN A 119 -8.43 20.36 -3.28
C ASN A 119 -7.18 21.25 -3.28
N SER A 120 -6.05 20.79 -3.84
CA SER A 120 -4.81 21.53 -3.90
C SER A 120 -4.25 21.56 -5.31
N ASP A 121 -4.26 22.72 -5.95
CA ASP A 121 -3.61 22.93 -7.24
C ASP A 121 -2.11 22.66 -7.17
N THR A 122 -1.49 22.95 -6.04
CA THR A 122 -0.07 22.69 -5.81
C THR A 122 0.24 21.19 -5.84
N LEU A 123 -0.61 20.34 -5.28
CA LEU A 123 -0.42 18.88 -5.34
C LEU A 123 -0.76 18.29 -6.71
N ILE A 124 -1.56 18.98 -7.53
CA ILE A 124 -1.90 18.54 -8.89
C ILE A 124 -0.87 19.05 -9.90
N TYR A 125 -0.62 20.36 -9.93
CA TYR A 125 0.13 21.03 -10.99
C TYR A 125 1.52 21.52 -10.55
N GLY A 126 1.81 21.59 -9.25
CA GLY A 126 3.06 22.11 -8.72
C GLY A 126 4.28 21.33 -9.17
N SER A 127 5.42 21.99 -9.21
CA SER A 127 6.70 21.37 -9.49
C SER A 127 7.06 20.35 -8.41
N PHE A 128 7.83 19.34 -8.78
CA PHE A 128 8.38 18.33 -7.87
C PHE A 128 9.87 18.58 -7.68
N LYS A 129 10.33 18.49 -6.45
CA LYS A 129 11.76 18.48 -6.12
C LYS A 129 12.04 17.42 -5.07
N LEU A 130 12.87 16.43 -5.42
CA LEU A 130 13.41 15.48 -4.44
C LEU A 130 14.36 16.20 -3.49
N LEU A 131 14.33 15.83 -2.24
CA LEU A 131 15.21 16.29 -1.17
C LEU A 131 15.80 15.06 -0.50
N GLU A 132 16.87 15.22 0.27
CA GLU A 132 17.53 14.10 0.98
C GLU A 132 17.84 12.91 0.04
N GLU A 133 18.41 13.21 -1.15
CA GLU A 133 18.63 12.21 -2.21
C GLU A 133 19.57 11.07 -1.80
N ASP A 134 20.44 11.30 -0.82
CA ASP A 134 21.43 10.34 -0.32
C ASP A 134 20.96 9.58 0.93
N ASP A 135 19.76 9.87 1.48
CA ASP A 135 19.24 9.18 2.65
C ASP A 135 18.45 7.92 2.21
N GLU A 136 18.95 6.74 2.58
CA GLU A 136 18.33 5.44 2.24
C GLU A 136 17.06 5.14 3.02
N SER A 137 16.79 5.88 4.11
CA SER A 137 15.66 5.65 5.02
C SER A 137 14.57 6.69 4.92
N LEU A 138 14.92 7.90 4.48
CA LEU A 138 13.95 8.99 4.32
C LEU A 138 13.67 9.26 2.84
N PHE A 139 12.39 9.28 2.51
CA PHE A 139 11.94 9.76 1.19
C PHE A 139 11.26 11.10 1.37
N VAL A 140 11.95 12.17 0.94
CA VAL A 140 11.51 13.55 1.16
C VAL A 140 11.45 14.29 -0.15
N TYR A 141 10.32 14.96 -0.39
CA TYR A 141 10.18 15.82 -1.56
C TYR A 141 9.26 17.02 -1.29
N SER A 142 9.39 18.05 -2.11
CA SER A 142 8.47 19.18 -2.10
C SER A 142 7.65 19.27 -3.38
N ARG A 143 6.45 19.82 -3.24
CA ARG A 143 5.57 20.27 -4.32
C ARG A 143 5.37 21.76 -4.16
N THR A 144 5.57 22.55 -5.24
CA THR A 144 5.51 24.01 -5.17
C THR A 144 4.76 24.58 -6.37
N LEU A 145 3.83 25.50 -6.09
CA LEU A 145 3.11 26.28 -7.10
C LEU A 145 2.92 27.73 -6.57
N GLY A 146 3.56 28.70 -7.24
CA GLY A 146 3.62 30.07 -6.73
C GLY A 146 4.25 30.11 -5.33
N ASP A 147 3.54 30.71 -4.38
CA ASP A 147 4.00 30.84 -2.98
C ASP A 147 3.58 29.65 -2.09
N GLU A 148 2.75 28.74 -2.59
CA GLU A 148 2.33 27.57 -1.84
C GLU A 148 3.31 26.42 -2.00
N LYS A 149 3.67 25.80 -0.87
CA LYS A 149 4.59 24.66 -0.83
C LYS A 149 4.06 23.59 0.12
N TYR A 150 4.04 22.36 -0.37
CA TYR A 150 3.91 21.15 0.44
C TYR A 150 5.27 20.47 0.57
N LEU A 151 5.55 19.97 1.75
CA LEU A 151 6.65 19.08 2.04
C LEU A 151 6.06 17.72 2.39
N VAL A 152 6.53 16.67 1.71
CA VAL A 152 6.16 15.29 2.01
C VAL A 152 7.38 14.59 2.58
N VAL A 153 7.22 14.03 3.77
CA VAL A 153 8.30 13.35 4.49
C VAL A 153 7.85 11.95 4.84
N VAL A 154 8.61 10.94 4.45
CA VAL A 154 8.29 9.53 4.68
C VAL A 154 9.50 8.83 5.26
N ASN A 155 9.33 8.22 6.42
CA ASN A 155 10.31 7.28 6.97
C ASN A 155 10.06 5.90 6.37
N MET A 156 11.01 5.40 5.58
CA MET A 156 10.95 4.10 4.89
C MET A 156 11.66 2.99 5.68
N SER A 157 11.85 3.17 6.98
CA SER A 157 12.58 2.24 7.85
C SER A 157 11.79 1.89 9.11
N GLU A 158 12.27 0.87 9.82
CA GLU A 158 11.76 0.48 11.14
C GLU A 158 12.30 1.35 12.27
N ASP A 159 13.38 2.09 12.01
CA ASP A 159 14.03 2.94 12.99
C ASP A 159 13.33 4.31 13.13
N ILE A 160 13.43 4.90 14.32
CA ILE A 160 13.03 6.30 14.53
C ILE A 160 14.03 7.21 13.84
N ARG A 161 13.54 8.16 13.03
CA ARG A 161 14.34 9.14 12.32
C ARG A 161 14.02 10.55 12.80
N GLN A 162 15.01 11.42 12.80
CA GLN A 162 14.82 12.84 13.09
C GLN A 162 14.73 13.61 11.79
N TYR A 163 13.65 14.35 11.61
CA TYR A 163 13.50 15.27 10.49
C TYR A 163 12.72 16.50 10.90
N LYS A 164 13.40 17.62 11.02
CA LYS A 164 12.77 18.87 11.38
C LYS A 164 11.95 19.41 10.23
N THR A 165 10.65 19.54 10.44
CA THR A 165 9.74 20.14 9.47
C THR A 165 9.35 21.55 9.88
N GLU A 166 9.26 22.44 8.88
CA GLU A 166 8.68 23.76 9.06
C GLU A 166 7.28 23.78 8.44
N GLY A 167 6.32 24.35 9.14
CA GLY A 167 4.95 24.43 8.66
C GLY A 167 3.94 23.62 9.46
N LYS A 168 2.70 23.57 8.96
CA LYS A 168 1.59 22.86 9.59
C LYS A 168 1.46 21.47 8.95
N VAL A 169 1.45 20.41 9.76
CA VAL A 169 1.10 19.08 9.29
C VAL A 169 -0.38 19.06 8.90
N VAL A 170 -0.66 18.65 7.67
CA VAL A 170 -2.02 18.61 7.10
C VAL A 170 -2.56 17.19 6.98
N LEU A 171 -1.68 16.20 6.94
CA LEU A 171 -2.01 14.77 6.94
C LEU A 171 -0.84 13.98 7.52
N SER A 172 -1.12 13.01 8.37
CA SER A 172 -0.16 12.03 8.87
C SER A 172 -0.87 10.70 9.12
N ASN A 173 -0.13 9.59 9.06
CA ASN A 173 -0.63 8.28 9.49
C ASN A 173 -0.46 8.03 10.99
N TYR A 174 -0.04 9.05 11.75
CA TYR A 174 0.01 9.08 13.22
C TYR A 174 -0.70 10.33 13.74
N ASP A 175 -1.30 10.25 14.94
CA ASP A 175 -2.18 11.31 15.47
C ASP A 175 -1.46 12.55 15.97
N ASP A 176 -0.21 12.43 16.35
CA ASP A 176 0.62 13.53 16.84
C ASP A 176 1.74 13.87 15.85
N SER A 177 2.15 15.10 15.84
CA SER A 177 3.18 15.60 14.93
C SER A 177 4.36 16.11 15.75
N THR A 178 5.47 15.38 15.66
CA THR A 178 6.75 15.72 16.27
C THR A 178 7.83 15.84 15.19
N ASP A 179 9.03 16.31 15.55
CA ASP A 179 10.21 16.26 14.67
C ASP A 179 10.79 14.84 14.57
N GLU A 180 10.32 13.93 15.41
CA GLU A 180 10.59 12.51 15.28
C GLU A 180 9.63 11.87 14.29
N LEU A 181 10.17 11.05 13.40
CA LEU A 181 9.43 10.17 12.49
C LEU A 181 9.53 8.75 13.01
N ARG A 182 8.40 8.20 13.43
CA ARG A 182 8.30 6.80 13.85
C ARG A 182 8.48 5.87 12.65
N SER A 183 8.64 4.59 12.94
CA SER A 183 8.67 3.54 11.91
C SER A 183 7.51 3.70 10.92
N TRP A 184 7.84 3.78 9.63
CA TRP A 184 6.88 3.93 8.52
C TRP A 184 5.97 5.16 8.62
N GLU A 185 6.35 6.18 9.37
CA GLU A 185 5.60 7.44 9.45
C GLU A 185 5.72 8.23 8.16
N ALA A 186 4.58 8.79 7.73
CA ALA A 186 4.46 9.67 6.57
C ALA A 186 3.60 10.90 6.91
N LYS A 187 4.11 12.05 6.61
CA LYS A 187 3.43 13.33 6.81
C LYS A 187 3.75 14.34 5.71
#